data_6400710c7be6b4b00e1ecab99848cd3d
#
_entry.id   6400710c7be6b4b00e1ecab99848cd3d
#
_cell.length_a   1.000
_cell.length_b   1.000
_cell.length_c   1.000
_cell.angle_alpha   90.00
_cell.angle_beta   90.00
_cell.angle_gamma   90.00
#
_symmetry.space_group_name_H-M   'P 1'
#
loop_
_entity.id
_entity.type
_entity.pdbx_description
1 polymer ?
#
loop_
_entity_poly.entity_id
_entity_poly.type
_entity_poly.pdbx_seq_one_letter_code
_entity_poly.pdbx_strand_id
1 'polypeptide(L)'
;MNPVTLSALEIVRPGDDRYDELRPAWNLAVDQRPAAVAVPRDADQVVAAVLYAKREGLRIAAQGTGHNASPLGDLSDTLLIKTHEMRGVEIDPTRRVARVEAGAQWGDVVHPAGEHGLAALAGSSHDVGVVGYSLGGGISFLARRYGLSANRILAAEVVTADGDLIRADRTQNTDLFWAIRGGGGAFGVVTSLEIELFDLPTVYAGAAFFPIERAAEVLHEWRKLTEQLDDRTTTIGRILRVPPFEEIPEPFRGKHFAMVEVIHIGDQRSGDEVVKAIRDLEPAIETYGLIPTSALIHLHMDPPGPVPGKGEHHVAMATLPAEAVDAFVAANGADSGSDVLTAEIRHLGGAIARPDASHGAAHIDAEYISFAASMAITPDMAAKADQDLAKLDAALEPYSSARKYLNFTETASAPGEFFEKATLDRLRAVKAQVDPEGIFRSNQPID
;
A
#
# COMPACT_ATOMS: atom_id res chain seq x y z
N MET A 1 -27.57 -20.10 24.60
CA MET A 1 -26.91 -18.89 24.08
C MET A 1 -27.17 -17.78 25.08
N ASN A 2 -26.14 -17.30 25.77
CA ASN A 2 -26.28 -16.10 26.58
C ASN A 2 -26.58 -14.93 25.62
N PRO A 3 -27.49 -14.02 25.97
CA PRO A 3 -27.63 -12.77 25.24
C PRO A 3 -26.32 -12.00 25.47
N VAL A 4 -25.45 -11.99 24.45
CA VAL A 4 -24.33 -11.05 24.38
C VAL A 4 -24.98 -9.68 24.50
N THR A 5 -24.70 -8.97 25.58
CA THR A 5 -25.06 -7.57 25.72
C THR A 5 -24.23 -6.87 24.65
N LEU A 6 -24.80 -6.70 23.45
CA LEU A 6 -24.23 -5.90 22.38
C LEU A 6 -24.00 -4.51 23.00
N SER A 7 -22.77 -4.19 23.41
CA SER A 7 -22.38 -2.82 23.63
C SER A 7 -22.79 -2.12 22.35
N ALA A 8 -23.63 -1.07 22.46
CA ALA A 8 -24.33 -0.55 21.30
C ALA A 8 -23.31 -0.15 20.23
N LEU A 9 -23.35 -0.83 19.09
CA LEU A 9 -22.56 -0.44 17.91
C LEU A 9 -22.93 1.00 17.57
N GLU A 10 -21.93 1.87 17.47
CA GLU A 10 -22.13 3.24 17.05
C GLU A 10 -22.39 3.27 15.54
N ILE A 11 -23.55 3.77 15.15
CA ILE A 11 -23.92 4.01 13.74
C ILE A 11 -24.41 5.45 13.64
N VAL A 12 -23.77 6.24 12.79
CA VAL A 12 -24.14 7.63 12.51
C VAL A 12 -24.59 7.79 11.07
N ARG A 13 -25.52 8.73 10.83
CA ARG A 13 -26.12 9.05 9.53
C ARG A 13 -25.93 10.53 9.20
N PRO A 14 -26.07 10.95 7.93
CA PRO A 14 -26.08 12.37 7.57
C PRO A 14 -27.04 13.16 8.45
N GLY A 15 -26.53 14.22 9.10
CA GLY A 15 -27.28 15.05 10.04
C GLY A 15 -27.04 14.74 11.52
N ASP A 16 -26.38 13.62 11.85
CA ASP A 16 -25.92 13.34 13.21
C ASP A 16 -24.65 14.14 13.53
N ASP A 17 -24.48 14.57 14.79
CA ASP A 17 -23.38 15.46 15.22
C ASP A 17 -21.98 14.92 14.87
N ARG A 18 -21.78 13.60 14.93
CA ARG A 18 -20.49 12.95 14.66
C ARG A 18 -20.27 12.48 13.22
N TYR A 19 -21.25 12.66 12.33
CA TYR A 19 -21.15 12.15 10.97
C TYR A 19 -19.97 12.73 10.21
N ASP A 20 -19.78 14.05 10.24
CA ASP A 20 -18.68 14.73 9.55
C ASP A 20 -17.30 14.49 10.20
N GLU A 21 -17.26 14.08 11.47
CA GLU A 21 -16.04 13.64 12.15
C GLU A 21 -15.60 12.23 11.69
N LEU A 22 -16.56 11.32 11.50
CA LEU A 22 -16.29 9.91 11.31
C LEU A 22 -16.16 9.46 9.84
N ARG A 23 -16.78 10.19 8.89
CA ARG A 23 -16.77 9.81 7.48
C ARG A 23 -15.44 10.04 6.72
N PRO A 24 -14.52 10.97 7.09
CA PRO A 24 -13.33 11.25 6.30
C PRO A 24 -12.40 10.04 6.15
N ALA A 25 -11.77 9.97 4.98
CA ALA A 25 -10.65 9.08 4.70
C ALA A 25 -9.32 9.71 5.15
N TRP A 26 -8.24 8.92 5.21
CA TRP A 26 -6.87 9.44 5.35
C TRP A 26 -6.52 10.40 4.21
N ASN A 27 -6.89 10.06 2.98
CA ASN A 27 -6.75 10.98 1.85
C ASN A 27 -7.85 12.05 1.93
N LEU A 28 -7.49 13.24 2.40
CA LEU A 28 -8.41 14.35 2.60
C LEU A 28 -8.92 15.00 1.30
N ALA A 29 -8.37 14.64 0.13
CA ALA A 29 -8.92 15.05 -1.15
C ALA A 29 -10.21 14.29 -1.51
N VAL A 30 -10.56 13.21 -0.76
CA VAL A 30 -11.74 12.37 -1.02
C VAL A 30 -12.87 12.70 -0.05
N ASP A 31 -13.89 13.39 -0.52
CA ASP A 31 -15.09 13.72 0.26
C ASP A 31 -16.10 12.54 0.25
N GLN A 32 -15.91 11.57 1.16
CA GLN A 32 -16.81 10.44 1.31
C GLN A 32 -18.16 10.85 1.95
N ARG A 33 -19.28 10.44 1.31
CA ARG A 33 -20.64 10.72 1.81
C ARG A 33 -21.48 9.43 1.87
N PRO A 34 -21.16 8.52 2.81
CA PRO A 34 -21.90 7.26 2.95
C PRO A 34 -23.32 7.48 3.52
N ALA A 35 -24.23 6.53 3.21
CA ALA A 35 -25.57 6.50 3.79
C ALA A 35 -25.55 6.40 5.32
N ALA A 36 -24.53 5.70 5.86
CA ALA A 36 -24.25 5.63 7.29
C ALA A 36 -22.78 5.25 7.52
N VAL A 37 -22.25 5.55 8.70
CA VAL A 37 -20.94 5.11 9.18
C VAL A 37 -21.13 4.25 10.42
N ALA A 38 -20.52 3.07 10.47
CA ALA A 38 -20.42 2.22 11.64
C ALA A 38 -18.98 2.18 12.17
N VAL A 39 -18.81 2.26 13.49
CA VAL A 39 -17.51 2.23 14.17
C VAL A 39 -17.46 1.04 15.12
N PRO A 40 -17.18 -0.17 14.64
CA PRO A 40 -17.05 -1.36 15.48
C PRO A 40 -15.74 -1.33 16.29
N ARG A 41 -15.76 -1.95 17.48
CA ARG A 41 -14.64 -2.12 18.39
C ARG A 41 -14.15 -3.57 18.48
N ASP A 42 -14.95 -4.50 17.95
CA ASP A 42 -14.65 -5.92 17.94
C ASP A 42 -15.38 -6.62 16.78
N ALA A 43 -15.09 -7.92 16.58
CA ALA A 43 -15.67 -8.71 15.51
C ALA A 43 -17.22 -8.88 15.67
N ASP A 44 -17.74 -8.96 16.89
CA ASP A 44 -19.19 -9.09 17.13
C ASP A 44 -19.93 -7.83 16.68
N GLN A 45 -19.33 -6.66 16.85
CA GLN A 45 -19.89 -5.40 16.35
C GLN A 45 -19.78 -5.29 14.83
N VAL A 46 -18.75 -5.89 14.19
CA VAL A 46 -18.71 -6.01 12.72
C VAL A 46 -19.84 -6.91 12.23
N VAL A 47 -20.12 -8.04 12.90
CA VAL A 47 -21.28 -8.89 12.61
C VAL A 47 -22.57 -8.06 12.70
N ALA A 48 -22.75 -7.29 13.78
CA ALA A 48 -23.90 -6.43 13.96
C ALA A 48 -24.05 -5.36 12.84
N ALA A 49 -22.90 -4.80 12.37
CA ALA A 49 -22.88 -3.83 11.27
C ALA A 49 -23.32 -4.46 9.94
N VAL A 50 -22.83 -5.68 9.63
CA VAL A 50 -23.23 -6.41 8.42
C VAL A 50 -24.71 -6.73 8.43
N LEU A 51 -25.24 -7.26 9.54
CA LEU A 51 -26.66 -7.55 9.68
C LEU A 51 -27.53 -6.28 9.63
N TYR A 52 -27.03 -5.17 10.18
CA TYR A 52 -27.69 -3.87 10.04
C TYR A 52 -27.78 -3.43 8.59
N ALA A 53 -26.66 -3.46 7.83
CA ALA A 53 -26.65 -3.08 6.42
C ALA A 53 -27.63 -3.93 5.60
N LYS A 54 -27.62 -5.25 5.82
CA LYS A 54 -28.54 -6.18 5.16
C LYS A 54 -30.01 -5.85 5.43
N ARG A 55 -30.36 -5.54 6.68
CA ARG A 55 -31.73 -5.15 7.05
C ARG A 55 -32.16 -3.83 6.42
N GLU A 56 -31.26 -2.85 6.33
CA GLU A 56 -31.54 -1.53 5.78
C GLU A 56 -31.40 -1.50 4.23
N GLY A 57 -31.00 -2.61 3.59
CA GLY A 57 -30.79 -2.68 2.15
C GLY A 57 -29.57 -1.86 1.67
N LEU A 58 -28.56 -1.67 2.53
CA LEU A 58 -27.34 -0.96 2.23
C LEU A 58 -26.24 -1.92 1.73
N ARG A 59 -25.40 -1.43 0.83
CA ARG A 59 -24.12 -2.05 0.52
C ARG A 59 -23.12 -1.80 1.66
N ILE A 60 -21.98 -2.49 1.64
CA ILE A 60 -20.96 -2.40 2.69
C ILE A 60 -19.61 -2.08 2.07
N ALA A 61 -18.93 -1.06 2.61
CA ALA A 61 -17.51 -0.83 2.36
C ALA A 61 -16.75 -0.84 3.70
N ALA A 62 -15.71 -1.66 3.82
CA ALA A 62 -14.84 -1.66 5.00
C ALA A 62 -13.63 -0.76 4.78
N GLN A 63 -13.28 0.04 5.78
CA GLN A 63 -12.17 0.99 5.72
C GLN A 63 -11.41 1.04 7.05
N GLY A 64 -10.11 0.72 7.00
CA GLY A 64 -9.19 1.01 8.11
C GLY A 64 -8.85 2.50 8.14
N THR A 65 -7.84 2.90 7.39
CA THR A 65 -7.38 4.29 7.28
C THR A 65 -8.01 5.07 6.12
N GLY A 66 -8.17 4.46 4.96
CA GLY A 66 -8.70 5.11 3.75
C GLY A 66 -7.63 5.80 2.90
N HIS A 67 -6.39 5.30 2.91
CA HIS A 67 -5.33 5.78 1.99
C HIS A 67 -5.76 5.66 0.52
N ASN A 68 -6.41 4.55 0.14
CA ASN A 68 -6.93 4.33 -1.20
C ASN A 68 -8.47 4.33 -1.20
N ALA A 69 -9.09 5.43 -0.76
CA ALA A 69 -10.54 5.59 -0.69
C ALA A 69 -11.16 6.09 -2.00
N SER A 70 -10.37 6.73 -2.87
CA SER A 70 -10.85 7.40 -4.08
C SER A 70 -11.66 6.50 -5.03
N PRO A 71 -11.24 5.24 -5.34
CA PRO A 71 -11.97 4.39 -6.27
C PRO A 71 -13.35 3.92 -5.79
N LEU A 72 -13.67 4.06 -4.49
CA LEU A 72 -15.00 3.71 -3.97
C LEU A 72 -16.12 4.58 -4.56
N GLY A 73 -15.82 5.82 -4.94
CA GLY A 73 -16.76 6.74 -5.57
C GLY A 73 -17.96 7.07 -4.68
N ASP A 74 -19.17 7.06 -5.27
CA ASP A 74 -20.42 7.35 -4.54
C ASP A 74 -20.75 6.26 -3.50
N LEU A 75 -21.01 6.68 -2.27
CA LEU A 75 -21.34 5.84 -1.12
C LEU A 75 -22.76 6.10 -0.58
N SER A 76 -23.63 6.80 -1.34
CA SER A 76 -24.97 7.18 -0.90
C SER A 76 -25.91 5.99 -0.59
N ASP A 77 -25.56 4.78 -1.06
CA ASP A 77 -26.24 3.52 -0.80
C ASP A 77 -25.47 2.58 0.15
N THR A 78 -24.43 3.08 0.83
CA THR A 78 -23.41 2.24 1.47
C THR A 78 -23.28 2.53 2.96
N LEU A 79 -23.22 1.48 3.79
CA LEU A 79 -22.67 1.54 5.15
C LEU A 79 -21.15 1.48 5.08
N LEU A 80 -20.48 2.56 5.50
CA LEU A 80 -19.03 2.59 5.66
C LEU A 80 -18.65 2.05 7.04
N ILE A 81 -17.99 0.89 7.11
CA ILE A 81 -17.50 0.29 8.36
C ILE A 81 -16.07 0.77 8.60
N LYS A 82 -15.88 1.65 9.58
CA LYS A 82 -14.59 2.23 9.97
C LYS A 82 -13.98 1.40 11.09
N THR A 83 -12.95 0.62 10.80
CA THR A 83 -12.36 -0.33 11.76
C THR A 83 -11.28 0.27 12.66
N HIS A 84 -11.06 1.58 12.62
CA HIS A 84 -9.93 2.26 13.29
C HIS A 84 -9.90 2.10 14.81
N GLU A 85 -10.99 1.70 15.47
CA GLU A 85 -11.04 1.36 16.91
C GLU A 85 -10.53 -0.07 17.19
N MET A 86 -10.40 -0.93 16.18
CA MET A 86 -9.94 -2.33 16.29
C MET A 86 -8.42 -2.38 16.03
N ARG A 87 -7.60 -1.97 16.99
CA ARG A 87 -6.14 -1.81 16.83
C ARG A 87 -5.31 -2.84 17.58
N GLY A 88 -5.90 -3.92 18.06
CA GLY A 88 -5.19 -4.98 18.77
C GLY A 88 -4.10 -5.63 17.93
N VAL A 89 -2.89 -5.77 18.51
CA VAL A 89 -1.75 -6.46 17.91
C VAL A 89 -1.12 -7.39 18.94
N GLU A 90 -0.97 -8.66 18.58
CA GLU A 90 -0.32 -9.69 19.41
C GLU A 90 0.86 -10.28 18.63
N ILE A 91 2.07 -10.18 19.19
CA ILE A 91 3.28 -10.75 18.60
C ILE A 91 3.60 -12.08 19.31
N ASP A 92 3.68 -13.17 18.54
CA ASP A 92 4.26 -14.45 18.99
C ASP A 92 5.68 -14.58 18.40
N PRO A 93 6.72 -14.24 19.16
CA PRO A 93 8.09 -14.27 18.65
C PRO A 93 8.59 -15.70 18.44
N THR A 94 8.03 -16.69 19.15
CA THR A 94 8.44 -18.09 18.98
C THR A 94 7.94 -18.67 17.67
N ARG A 95 6.68 -18.38 17.30
CA ARG A 95 6.08 -18.78 16.04
C ARG A 95 6.43 -17.82 14.90
N ARG A 96 6.95 -16.63 15.22
CA ARG A 96 7.17 -15.52 14.29
C ARG A 96 5.88 -15.15 13.55
N VAL A 97 4.84 -14.89 14.31
CA VAL A 97 3.51 -14.52 13.81
C VAL A 97 3.03 -13.28 14.54
N ALA A 98 2.42 -12.36 13.81
CA ALA A 98 1.62 -11.30 14.41
C ALA A 98 0.14 -11.56 14.10
N ARG A 99 -0.73 -11.52 15.14
CA ARG A 99 -2.18 -11.37 14.98
C ARG A 99 -2.49 -9.89 15.04
N VAL A 100 -3.15 -9.36 14.02
CA VAL A 100 -3.44 -7.94 13.88
C VAL A 100 -4.92 -7.73 13.61
N GLU A 101 -5.57 -6.83 14.33
CA GLU A 101 -6.96 -6.46 14.10
C GLU A 101 -7.11 -5.47 12.95
N ALA A 102 -8.33 -5.33 12.43
CA ALA A 102 -8.64 -4.66 11.17
C ALA A 102 -8.30 -3.17 11.10
N GLY A 103 -8.20 -2.49 12.23
CA GLY A 103 -7.84 -1.07 12.32
C GLY A 103 -6.36 -0.82 12.62
N ALA A 104 -5.55 -1.87 12.85
CA ALA A 104 -4.13 -1.73 13.12
C ALA A 104 -3.39 -1.13 11.93
N GLN A 105 -2.45 -0.25 12.22
CA GLN A 105 -1.54 0.36 11.26
C GLN A 105 -0.17 -0.32 11.32
N TRP A 106 0.66 -0.13 10.29
CA TRP A 106 1.97 -0.79 10.25
C TRP A 106 2.88 -0.39 11.43
N GLY A 107 2.78 0.84 11.94
CA GLY A 107 3.50 1.26 13.14
C GLY A 107 3.16 0.44 14.37
N ASP A 108 1.89 0.02 14.53
CA ASP A 108 1.43 -0.82 15.65
C ASP A 108 2.04 -2.24 15.61
N VAL A 109 2.51 -2.69 14.44
CA VAL A 109 3.11 -4.02 14.24
C VAL A 109 4.63 -3.96 14.23
N VAL A 110 5.20 -3.04 13.44
CA VAL A 110 6.64 -2.99 13.16
C VAL A 110 7.45 -2.67 14.41
N HIS A 111 6.97 -1.76 15.25
CA HIS A 111 7.69 -1.39 16.48
C HIS A 111 7.74 -2.55 17.48
N PRO A 112 6.62 -3.16 17.93
CA PRO A 112 6.69 -4.29 18.86
C PRO A 112 7.36 -5.54 18.26
N ALA A 113 7.22 -5.82 16.95
CA ALA A 113 7.96 -6.90 16.30
C ALA A 113 9.47 -6.66 16.35
N GLY A 114 9.90 -5.39 16.15
CA GLY A 114 11.30 -4.98 16.20
C GLY A 114 11.96 -5.18 17.57
N GLU A 115 11.20 -5.08 18.68
CA GLU A 115 11.70 -5.39 20.04
C GLU A 115 12.13 -6.86 20.17
N HIS A 116 11.62 -7.74 19.33
CA HIS A 116 11.98 -9.15 19.25
C HIS A 116 12.97 -9.45 18.11
N GLY A 117 13.53 -8.45 17.44
CA GLY A 117 14.41 -8.63 16.27
C GLY A 117 13.67 -9.16 15.03
N LEU A 118 12.35 -9.00 14.97
CA LEU A 118 11.52 -9.47 13.89
C LEU A 118 11.10 -8.33 12.95
N ALA A 119 11.00 -8.64 11.66
CA ALA A 119 10.53 -7.75 10.61
C ALA A 119 9.16 -8.18 10.09
N ALA A 120 8.29 -7.20 9.81
CA ALA A 120 7.05 -7.38 9.06
C ALA A 120 7.20 -6.83 7.63
N LEU A 121 6.36 -7.27 6.70
CA LEU A 121 6.37 -6.77 5.32
C LEU A 121 5.52 -5.50 5.17
N ALA A 122 5.86 -4.48 5.95
CA ALA A 122 5.26 -3.16 5.89
C ALA A 122 5.62 -2.43 4.58
N GLY A 123 4.79 -1.47 4.18
CA GLY A 123 5.11 -0.47 3.16
C GLY A 123 6.06 0.61 3.67
N SER A 124 6.05 1.76 3.01
CA SER A 124 6.92 2.90 3.31
C SER A 124 6.41 3.80 4.45
N SER A 125 5.12 3.72 4.79
CA SER A 125 4.48 4.60 5.78
C SER A 125 3.94 3.83 6.99
N HIS A 126 4.13 4.43 8.19
CA HIS A 126 3.74 3.82 9.47
C HIS A 126 2.23 3.82 9.72
N ASP A 127 1.48 4.74 9.11
CA ASP A 127 0.05 4.95 9.33
C ASP A 127 -0.86 4.30 8.27
N VAL A 128 -0.30 3.52 7.36
CA VAL A 128 -1.06 2.67 6.44
C VAL A 128 -1.65 1.47 7.19
N GLY A 129 -2.94 1.20 6.98
CA GLY A 129 -3.65 0.07 7.58
C GLY A 129 -3.14 -1.28 7.07
N VAL A 130 -2.78 -2.18 7.99
CA VAL A 130 -2.21 -3.50 7.70
C VAL A 130 -3.13 -4.33 6.81
N VAL A 131 -4.41 -4.40 7.15
CA VAL A 131 -5.37 -5.26 6.46
C VAL A 131 -5.59 -4.80 5.02
N GLY A 132 -5.98 -3.56 4.79
CA GLY A 132 -6.23 -3.05 3.42
C GLY A 132 -5.02 -3.18 2.51
N TYR A 133 -3.84 -2.82 3.01
CA TYR A 133 -2.57 -2.96 2.31
C TYR A 133 -2.29 -4.42 1.91
N SER A 134 -2.45 -5.36 2.84
CA SER A 134 -2.16 -6.78 2.62
C SER A 134 -3.18 -7.44 1.68
N LEU A 135 -4.47 -7.09 1.78
CA LEU A 135 -5.50 -7.65 0.89
C LEU A 135 -5.29 -7.24 -0.58
N GLY A 136 -4.72 -6.07 -0.84
CA GLY A 136 -4.42 -5.57 -2.19
C GLY A 136 -3.06 -6.03 -2.75
N GLY A 137 -2.28 -6.79 -1.99
CA GLY A 137 -0.95 -7.26 -2.38
C GLY A 137 0.15 -6.89 -1.40
N GLY A 138 0.48 -5.62 -1.25
CA GLY A 138 1.46 -5.10 -0.31
C GLY A 138 2.91 -5.26 -0.77
N ILE A 139 3.47 -4.22 -1.42
CA ILE A 139 4.88 -4.14 -1.81
C ILE A 139 5.70 -3.55 -0.66
N SER A 140 6.42 -4.40 0.06
CA SER A 140 7.37 -4.00 1.10
C SER A 140 8.75 -3.67 0.53
N PHE A 141 9.56 -2.89 1.26
CA PHE A 141 11.00 -2.77 1.00
C PHE A 141 11.75 -4.12 1.04
N LEU A 142 11.15 -5.14 1.67
CA LEU A 142 11.71 -6.49 1.77
C LEU A 142 11.10 -7.46 0.74
N ALA A 143 10.23 -6.98 -0.16
CA ALA A 143 9.42 -7.83 -1.02
C ALA A 143 10.24 -8.60 -2.07
N ARG A 144 11.36 -8.07 -2.55
CA ARG A 144 12.25 -8.79 -3.48
C ARG A 144 12.77 -10.10 -2.87
N ARG A 145 12.98 -10.12 -1.55
CA ARG A 145 13.43 -11.30 -0.82
C ARG A 145 12.29 -12.18 -0.35
N TYR A 146 11.20 -11.59 0.16
CA TYR A 146 10.15 -12.34 0.87
C TYR A 146 8.82 -12.42 0.12
N GLY A 147 8.66 -11.72 -1.00
CA GLY A 147 7.41 -11.66 -1.77
C GLY A 147 6.43 -10.61 -1.22
N LEU A 148 5.23 -10.61 -1.78
CA LEU A 148 4.16 -9.67 -1.39
C LEU A 148 3.60 -10.00 0.00
N SER A 149 3.18 -8.98 0.76
CA SER A 149 2.56 -9.14 2.09
C SER A 149 1.32 -10.04 2.05
N ALA A 150 0.49 -9.96 1.00
CA ALA A 150 -0.66 -10.84 0.78
C ALA A 150 -0.29 -12.32 0.85
N ASN A 151 0.85 -12.71 0.30
CA ASN A 151 1.30 -14.10 0.24
C ASN A 151 1.92 -14.59 1.56
N ARG A 152 2.06 -13.69 2.54
CA ARG A 152 2.55 -13.94 3.90
C ARG A 152 1.44 -13.88 4.97
N ILE A 153 0.19 -13.74 4.55
CA ILE A 153 -0.97 -13.96 5.41
C ILE A 153 -1.07 -15.48 5.69
N LEU A 154 -1.19 -15.83 6.95
CA LEU A 154 -1.31 -17.21 7.44
C LEU A 154 -2.77 -17.59 7.69
N ALA A 155 -3.58 -16.65 8.16
CA ALA A 155 -5.01 -16.80 8.38
C ALA A 155 -5.70 -15.43 8.41
N ALA A 156 -7.01 -15.45 8.23
CA ALA A 156 -7.89 -14.29 8.41
C ALA A 156 -9.17 -14.70 9.15
N GLU A 157 -9.70 -13.78 9.97
CA GLU A 157 -11.08 -13.85 10.45
C GLU A 157 -11.91 -12.89 9.60
N VAL A 158 -13.03 -13.38 9.09
CA VAL A 158 -13.85 -12.67 8.09
C VAL A 158 -15.31 -12.77 8.48
N VAL A 159 -16.02 -11.64 8.47
CA VAL A 159 -17.48 -11.61 8.57
C VAL A 159 -18.07 -11.68 7.17
N THR A 160 -18.88 -12.71 6.92
CA THR A 160 -19.53 -13.01 5.64
C THR A 160 -20.77 -12.13 5.41
N ALA A 161 -21.36 -12.22 4.22
CA ALA A 161 -22.63 -11.55 3.88
C ALA A 161 -23.83 -12.01 4.75
N ASP A 162 -23.76 -13.21 5.32
CA ASP A 162 -24.78 -13.72 6.23
C ASP A 162 -24.56 -13.31 7.71
N GLY A 163 -23.47 -12.60 7.99
CA GLY A 163 -23.10 -12.18 9.33
C GLY A 163 -22.37 -13.26 10.13
N ASP A 164 -21.90 -14.32 9.50
CA ASP A 164 -21.10 -15.34 10.16
C ASP A 164 -19.64 -14.91 10.27
N LEU A 165 -19.07 -14.99 11.46
CA LEU A 165 -17.62 -14.84 11.67
C LEU A 165 -16.93 -16.16 11.40
N ILE A 166 -16.12 -16.23 10.35
CA ILE A 166 -15.43 -17.44 9.94
C ILE A 166 -13.91 -17.23 9.86
N ARG A 167 -13.15 -18.31 10.10
CA ARG A 167 -11.72 -18.36 9.85
C ARG A 167 -11.46 -18.87 8.42
N ALA A 168 -10.55 -18.19 7.72
CA ALA A 168 -10.03 -18.61 6.41
C ALA A 168 -8.51 -18.81 6.52
N ASP A 169 -8.03 -20.01 6.18
CA ASP A 169 -6.62 -20.36 6.18
C ASP A 169 -6.34 -21.48 5.16
N ARG A 170 -5.14 -22.06 5.19
CA ARG A 170 -4.75 -23.15 4.25
C ARG A 170 -5.57 -24.43 4.39
N THR A 171 -6.37 -24.57 5.45
CA THR A 171 -7.13 -25.80 5.78
C THR A 171 -8.64 -25.57 5.85
N GLN A 172 -9.09 -24.35 6.04
CA GLN A 172 -10.50 -23.96 6.17
C GLN A 172 -10.80 -22.79 5.24
N ASN A 173 -11.97 -22.83 4.59
CA ASN A 173 -12.41 -21.76 3.67
C ASN A 173 -11.31 -21.38 2.66
N THR A 174 -10.68 -22.41 2.07
CA THR A 174 -9.44 -22.28 1.29
C THR A 174 -9.58 -21.39 0.05
N ASP A 175 -10.75 -21.39 -0.60
CA ASP A 175 -11.00 -20.53 -1.76
C ASP A 175 -11.17 -19.07 -1.34
N LEU A 176 -11.87 -18.79 -0.23
CA LEU A 176 -11.92 -17.46 0.36
C LEU A 176 -10.52 -17.01 0.78
N PHE A 177 -9.74 -17.89 1.42
CA PHE A 177 -8.36 -17.59 1.81
C PHE A 177 -7.46 -17.29 0.63
N TRP A 178 -7.65 -17.95 -0.51
CA TRP A 178 -6.95 -17.62 -1.74
C TRP A 178 -7.36 -16.24 -2.27
N ALA A 179 -8.67 -15.97 -2.31
CA ALA A 179 -9.24 -14.76 -2.90
C ALA A 179 -8.85 -13.48 -2.16
N ILE A 180 -8.92 -13.46 -0.81
CA ILE A 180 -8.58 -12.28 -0.01
C ILE A 180 -7.09 -11.92 -0.07
N ARG A 181 -6.22 -12.85 -0.45
CA ARG A 181 -4.78 -12.60 -0.60
C ARG A 181 -4.46 -12.02 -1.98
N GLY A 182 -4.86 -10.76 -2.20
CA GLY A 182 -4.62 -9.99 -3.42
C GLY A 182 -5.87 -9.68 -4.24
N GLY A 183 -7.06 -10.20 -3.87
CA GLY A 183 -8.32 -9.85 -4.51
C GLY A 183 -9.04 -8.67 -3.84
N GLY A 184 -8.42 -8.05 -2.83
CA GLY A 184 -8.99 -6.90 -2.12
C GLY A 184 -10.12 -7.25 -1.16
N GLY A 185 -10.94 -6.26 -0.82
CA GLY A 185 -11.99 -6.32 0.21
C GLY A 185 -13.37 -6.76 -0.28
N ALA A 186 -13.48 -7.40 -1.46
CA ALA A 186 -14.76 -7.72 -2.08
C ALA A 186 -15.50 -8.93 -1.46
N PHE A 187 -14.88 -9.68 -0.54
CA PHE A 187 -15.35 -11.03 -0.13
C PHE A 187 -15.92 -11.11 1.28
N GLY A 188 -15.93 -10.02 2.01
CA GLY A 188 -16.36 -9.94 3.41
C GLY A 188 -15.61 -8.85 4.14
N VAL A 189 -15.96 -8.63 5.41
CA VAL A 189 -15.24 -7.72 6.29
C VAL A 189 -14.20 -8.51 7.08
N VAL A 190 -12.92 -8.31 6.77
CA VAL A 190 -11.82 -8.91 7.54
C VAL A 190 -11.72 -8.20 8.89
N THR A 191 -11.77 -8.96 9.98
CA THR A 191 -11.68 -8.45 11.35
C THR A 191 -10.30 -8.62 11.96
N SER A 192 -9.54 -9.64 11.52
CA SER A 192 -8.14 -9.82 11.91
C SER A 192 -7.36 -10.61 10.85
N LEU A 193 -6.05 -10.44 10.84
CA LEU A 193 -5.09 -11.26 10.09
C LEU A 193 -4.06 -11.88 11.03
N GLU A 194 -3.61 -13.10 10.73
CA GLU A 194 -2.33 -13.62 11.19
C GLU A 194 -1.31 -13.49 10.05
N ILE A 195 -0.21 -12.80 10.29
CA ILE A 195 0.84 -12.54 9.30
C ILE A 195 2.18 -13.10 9.75
N GLU A 196 2.97 -13.57 8.78
CA GLU A 196 4.33 -14.07 9.02
C GLU A 196 5.29 -12.93 9.33
N LEU A 197 6.16 -13.13 10.33
CA LEU A 197 7.29 -12.26 10.68
C LEU A 197 8.61 -12.96 10.35
N PHE A 198 9.64 -12.17 10.09
CA PHE A 198 10.95 -12.65 9.64
C PHE A 198 12.03 -12.31 10.66
N ASP A 199 12.90 -13.26 10.96
CA ASP A 199 14.10 -13.03 11.79
C ASP A 199 15.08 -12.14 11.01
N LEU A 200 14.98 -10.83 11.23
CA LEU A 200 15.76 -9.81 10.54
C LEU A 200 15.83 -8.53 11.42
N PRO A 201 16.71 -8.51 12.43
CA PRO A 201 16.81 -7.39 13.36
C PRO A 201 17.34 -6.10 12.71
N THR A 202 18.22 -6.23 11.73
CA THR A 202 18.89 -5.10 11.07
C THR A 202 18.98 -5.30 9.56
N VAL A 203 19.03 -4.20 8.85
CA VAL A 203 19.34 -4.11 7.40
C VAL A 203 20.32 -2.97 7.16
N TYR A 204 21.04 -3.05 6.07
CA TYR A 204 21.78 -1.89 5.55
C TYR A 204 20.84 -1.09 4.67
N ALA A 205 20.52 0.15 5.05
CA ALA A 205 19.58 0.97 4.30
C ALA A 205 19.86 2.47 4.44
N GLY A 206 19.30 3.24 3.52
CA GLY A 206 19.42 4.69 3.47
C GLY A 206 19.11 5.24 2.09
N ALA A 207 19.45 6.51 1.89
CA ALA A 207 19.29 7.22 0.65
C ALA A 207 20.50 8.13 0.35
N ALA A 208 20.79 8.30 -0.93
CA ALA A 208 21.69 9.33 -1.45
C ALA A 208 20.85 10.40 -2.17
N PHE A 209 21.15 11.67 -1.89
CA PHE A 209 20.45 12.83 -2.41
C PHE A 209 21.38 13.65 -3.28
N PHE A 210 20.93 13.95 -4.49
CA PHE A 210 21.64 14.77 -5.46
C PHE A 210 20.74 15.95 -5.90
N PRO A 211 21.31 17.09 -6.27
CA PRO A 211 20.51 18.15 -6.91
C PRO A 211 19.71 17.61 -8.08
N ILE A 212 18.47 18.04 -8.25
CA ILE A 212 17.54 17.51 -9.28
C ILE A 212 18.09 17.65 -10.70
N GLU A 213 18.96 18.62 -10.95
CA GLU A 213 19.64 18.87 -12.23
C GLU A 213 20.50 17.66 -12.67
N ARG A 214 20.91 16.83 -11.72
CA ARG A 214 21.65 15.60 -11.97
C ARG A 214 20.77 14.36 -12.14
N ALA A 215 19.44 14.51 -12.23
CA ALA A 215 18.52 13.39 -12.26
C ALA A 215 18.83 12.36 -13.36
N ALA A 216 19.16 12.81 -14.57
CA ALA A 216 19.51 11.90 -15.66
C ALA A 216 20.77 11.07 -15.34
N GLU A 217 21.85 11.70 -14.90
CA GLU A 217 23.10 11.04 -14.52
C GLU A 217 22.86 9.99 -13.43
N VAL A 218 22.17 10.40 -12.35
CA VAL A 218 21.93 9.57 -11.16
C VAL A 218 21.04 8.38 -11.48
N LEU A 219 19.91 8.61 -12.17
CA LEU A 219 18.95 7.55 -12.48
C LEU A 219 19.47 6.57 -13.54
N HIS A 220 20.31 6.99 -14.48
CA HIS A 220 20.99 6.08 -15.38
C HIS A 220 22.02 5.19 -14.66
N GLU A 221 22.76 5.72 -13.70
CA GLU A 221 23.68 4.90 -12.91
C GLU A 221 22.92 3.94 -12.00
N TRP A 222 21.83 4.41 -11.35
CA TRP A 222 20.92 3.55 -10.60
C TRP A 222 20.34 2.42 -11.48
N ARG A 223 19.90 2.71 -12.70
CA ARG A 223 19.41 1.70 -13.64
C ARG A 223 20.44 0.59 -13.88
N LYS A 224 21.72 0.97 -14.13
CA LYS A 224 22.81 -0.01 -14.30
C LYS A 224 23.06 -0.83 -13.02
N LEU A 225 22.94 -0.20 -11.85
CA LEU A 225 23.04 -0.88 -10.57
C LEU A 225 21.97 -1.97 -10.46
N THR A 226 20.71 -1.69 -10.82
CA THR A 226 19.61 -2.67 -10.69
C THR A 226 19.87 -3.96 -11.47
N GLU A 227 20.56 -3.91 -12.61
CA GLU A 227 20.90 -5.09 -13.44
C GLU A 227 21.86 -6.07 -12.75
N GLN A 228 22.54 -5.64 -11.68
CA GLN A 228 23.56 -6.40 -10.96
C GLN A 228 23.10 -6.92 -9.60
N LEU A 229 21.91 -6.50 -9.14
CA LEU A 229 21.42 -6.79 -7.80
C LEU A 229 20.68 -8.13 -7.72
N ASP A 230 21.01 -8.90 -6.69
CA ASP A 230 20.23 -10.08 -6.30
C ASP A 230 18.96 -9.69 -5.49
N ASP A 231 18.18 -10.69 -5.07
CA ASP A 231 16.92 -10.49 -4.35
C ASP A 231 17.06 -10.01 -2.90
N ARG A 232 18.29 -9.92 -2.36
CA ARG A 232 18.57 -9.33 -1.05
C ARG A 232 18.53 -7.80 -1.06
N THR A 233 18.53 -7.19 -2.24
CA THR A 233 18.57 -5.73 -2.37
C THR A 233 17.32 -5.21 -3.06
N THR A 234 16.60 -4.33 -2.39
CA THR A 234 15.54 -3.50 -2.97
C THR A 234 16.10 -2.08 -3.14
N THR A 235 15.79 -1.45 -4.26
CA THR A 235 16.23 -0.07 -4.52
C THR A 235 15.18 0.72 -5.30
N ILE A 236 15.20 2.03 -5.11
CA ILE A 236 14.25 2.98 -5.70
C ILE A 236 15.05 4.16 -6.26
N GLY A 237 14.83 4.46 -7.55
CA GLY A 237 15.25 5.73 -8.15
C GLY A 237 14.09 6.72 -8.06
N ARG A 238 14.32 7.92 -7.49
CA ARG A 238 13.24 8.84 -7.12
C ARG A 238 13.60 10.28 -7.43
N ILE A 239 12.60 11.07 -7.82
CA ILE A 239 12.64 12.54 -7.84
C ILE A 239 11.72 13.03 -6.74
N LEU A 240 12.24 13.88 -5.83
CA LEU A 240 11.52 14.42 -4.69
C LEU A 240 11.62 15.95 -4.68
N ARG A 241 10.48 16.61 -4.58
CA ARG A 241 10.38 18.06 -4.37
C ARG A 241 9.91 18.32 -2.95
N VAL A 242 10.86 18.69 -2.09
CA VAL A 242 10.58 18.94 -0.68
C VAL A 242 9.89 20.28 -0.51
N PRO A 243 8.71 20.33 0.16
CA PRO A 243 8.02 21.61 0.40
C PRO A 243 8.84 22.55 1.30
N PRO A 244 8.60 23.87 1.25
CA PRO A 244 9.32 24.84 2.08
C PRO A 244 8.73 25.04 3.48
N PHE A 245 8.15 24.00 4.09
CA PHE A 245 7.55 24.08 5.43
C PHE A 245 8.62 24.20 6.51
N GLU A 246 8.33 24.97 7.58
CA GLU A 246 9.29 25.25 8.66
C GLU A 246 9.67 24.00 9.47
N GLU A 247 8.79 23.03 9.55
CA GLU A 247 8.97 21.75 10.25
C GLU A 247 10.02 20.84 9.57
N ILE A 248 10.29 21.10 8.28
CA ILE A 248 11.27 20.31 7.51
C ILE A 248 12.69 20.79 7.83
N PRO A 249 13.64 19.87 8.12
CA PRO A 249 15.02 20.23 8.39
C PRO A 249 15.64 21.06 7.26
N GLU A 250 16.39 22.11 7.63
CA GLU A 250 16.97 23.11 6.72
C GLU A 250 17.76 22.50 5.53
N PRO A 251 18.51 21.40 5.67
CA PRO A 251 19.22 20.81 4.54
C PRO A 251 18.30 20.31 3.40
N PHE A 252 17.02 20.02 3.70
CA PHE A 252 16.02 19.50 2.72
C PHE A 252 15.00 20.53 2.31
N ARG A 253 14.66 21.47 3.18
CA ARG A 253 13.56 22.43 3.03
C ARG A 253 13.59 23.18 1.71
N GLY A 254 12.52 23.07 0.93
CA GLY A 254 12.35 23.79 -0.35
C GLY A 254 13.34 23.37 -1.44
N LYS A 255 14.06 22.25 -1.26
CA LYS A 255 15.01 21.74 -2.25
C LYS A 255 14.40 20.59 -3.05
N HIS A 256 14.92 20.39 -4.24
CA HIS A 256 14.51 19.33 -5.14
C HIS A 256 15.67 18.36 -5.38
N PHE A 257 15.40 17.07 -5.30
CA PHE A 257 16.42 16.03 -5.33
C PHE A 257 16.11 14.95 -6.36
N ALA A 258 17.18 14.45 -7.01
CA ALA A 258 17.23 13.08 -7.49
C ALA A 258 17.78 12.21 -6.37
N MET A 259 17.19 11.05 -6.13
CA MET A 259 17.51 10.18 -5.00
C MET A 259 17.69 8.75 -5.44
N VAL A 260 18.54 8.03 -4.70
CA VAL A 260 18.61 6.56 -4.77
C VAL A 260 18.44 6.02 -3.35
N GLU A 261 17.35 5.31 -3.11
CA GLU A 261 17.13 4.55 -1.89
C GLU A 261 17.61 3.12 -2.08
N VAL A 262 18.30 2.58 -1.08
CA VAL A 262 18.78 1.19 -1.08
C VAL A 262 18.44 0.55 0.25
N ILE A 263 17.91 -0.67 0.19
CA ILE A 263 17.66 -1.55 1.33
C ILE A 263 18.30 -2.90 1.00
N HIS A 264 19.35 -3.26 1.74
CA HIS A 264 20.11 -4.49 1.54
C HIS A 264 20.06 -5.38 2.77
N ILE A 265 19.65 -6.62 2.59
CA ILE A 265 19.68 -7.67 3.63
C ILE A 265 21.10 -8.23 3.67
N GLY A 266 21.93 -7.63 4.50
CA GLY A 266 23.35 -7.95 4.63
C GLY A 266 24.01 -7.14 5.73
N ASP A 267 25.32 -7.28 5.83
CA ASP A 267 26.17 -6.53 6.76
C ASP A 267 26.65 -5.20 6.16
N GLN A 268 27.33 -4.40 6.99
CA GLN A 268 27.89 -3.10 6.58
C GLN A 268 28.76 -3.22 5.33
N ARG A 269 29.63 -4.25 5.28
CA ARG A 269 30.56 -4.42 4.15
C ARG A 269 29.84 -4.69 2.84
N SER A 270 28.91 -5.64 2.83
CA SER A 270 28.13 -5.98 1.63
C SER A 270 27.24 -4.81 1.20
N GLY A 271 26.68 -4.07 2.15
CA GLY A 271 25.93 -2.85 1.87
C GLY A 271 26.78 -1.75 1.23
N ASP A 272 27.96 -1.50 1.78
CA ASP A 272 28.91 -0.51 1.22
C ASP A 272 29.36 -0.89 -0.21
N GLU A 273 29.51 -2.18 -0.50
CA GLU A 273 29.80 -2.68 -1.86
C GLU A 273 28.63 -2.39 -2.82
N VAL A 274 27.37 -2.59 -2.37
CA VAL A 274 26.16 -2.33 -3.17
C VAL A 274 26.05 -0.86 -3.57
N VAL A 275 26.24 0.06 -2.61
CA VAL A 275 26.02 1.49 -2.87
C VAL A 275 27.24 2.20 -3.47
N LYS A 276 28.35 1.48 -3.69
CA LYS A 276 29.62 2.08 -4.12
C LYS A 276 29.48 2.94 -5.38
N ALA A 277 28.83 2.45 -6.43
CA ALA A 277 28.66 3.19 -7.67
C ALA A 277 27.87 4.50 -7.49
N ILE A 278 26.89 4.50 -6.57
CA ILE A 278 26.11 5.70 -6.24
C ILE A 278 26.95 6.68 -5.41
N ARG A 279 27.77 6.20 -4.48
CA ARG A 279 28.72 7.04 -3.71
C ARG A 279 29.77 7.69 -4.58
N ASP A 280 30.26 6.97 -5.60
CA ASP A 280 31.26 7.48 -6.53
C ASP A 280 30.73 8.68 -7.36
N LEU A 281 29.40 8.92 -7.39
CA LEU A 281 28.75 10.13 -7.94
C LEU A 281 28.78 11.33 -6.98
N GLU A 282 29.35 11.20 -5.80
CA GLU A 282 29.47 12.28 -4.78
C GLU A 282 28.11 12.93 -4.45
N PRO A 283 27.20 12.23 -3.73
CA PRO A 283 25.91 12.79 -3.30
C PRO A 283 26.09 14.01 -2.37
N ALA A 284 25.17 14.96 -2.45
CA ALA A 284 25.16 16.11 -1.54
C ALA A 284 24.83 15.72 -0.10
N ILE A 285 24.00 14.69 0.07
CA ILE A 285 23.63 14.10 1.37
C ILE A 285 23.56 12.58 1.18
N GLU A 286 24.05 11.84 2.17
CA GLU A 286 23.98 10.37 2.22
C GLU A 286 23.60 9.91 3.63
N THR A 287 22.74 8.87 3.70
CA THR A 287 22.27 8.31 4.98
C THR A 287 22.45 6.79 5.06
N TYR A 288 23.17 6.17 4.13
CA TYR A 288 23.37 4.71 4.11
C TYR A 288 24.12 4.19 5.36
N GLY A 289 23.57 3.12 5.95
CA GLY A 289 24.19 2.45 7.11
C GLY A 289 23.36 1.29 7.62
N LEU A 290 23.87 0.60 8.63
CA LEU A 290 23.09 -0.42 9.34
C LEU A 290 22.04 0.27 10.22
N ILE A 291 20.78 -0.09 10.03
CA ILE A 291 19.68 0.40 10.84
C ILE A 291 18.81 -0.77 11.35
N PRO A 292 18.08 -0.61 12.45
CA PRO A 292 17.03 -1.55 12.82
C PRO A 292 16.02 -1.69 11.69
N THR A 293 15.58 -2.92 11.39
CA THR A 293 14.59 -3.14 10.31
C THR A 293 13.28 -2.38 10.58
N SER A 294 12.92 -2.19 11.86
CA SER A 294 11.76 -1.39 12.26
C SER A 294 11.84 0.09 11.84
N ALA A 295 13.03 0.63 11.53
CA ALA A 295 13.19 2.00 11.06
C ALA A 295 12.84 2.19 9.57
N LEU A 296 12.68 1.11 8.81
CA LEU A 296 12.36 1.19 7.37
C LEU A 296 11.06 1.95 7.07
N ILE A 297 10.07 1.91 7.97
CA ILE A 297 8.80 2.63 7.79
C ILE A 297 8.92 4.16 7.81
N HIS A 298 10.13 4.68 8.09
CA HIS A 298 10.43 6.11 8.06
C HIS A 298 11.44 6.49 6.96
N LEU A 299 11.97 5.50 6.22
CA LEU A 299 13.01 5.72 5.21
C LEU A 299 12.53 6.62 4.07
N HIS A 300 11.29 6.43 3.63
CA HIS A 300 10.71 7.12 2.48
C HIS A 300 10.27 8.55 2.75
N MET A 301 10.24 8.96 4.03
CA MET A 301 9.85 10.30 4.48
C MET A 301 8.41 10.67 4.08
N ASP A 302 7.49 9.71 4.11
CA ASP A 302 6.07 9.94 3.87
C ASP A 302 5.48 10.88 4.94
N PRO A 303 4.43 11.65 4.63
CA PRO A 303 3.76 12.52 5.58
C PRO A 303 3.30 11.76 6.83
N PRO A 304 3.41 12.33 8.05
CA PRO A 304 3.10 11.62 9.28
C PRO A 304 1.59 11.55 9.62
N GLY A 305 0.70 11.88 8.71
CA GLY A 305 -0.75 11.86 8.93
C GLY A 305 -1.56 12.22 7.70
N PRO A 306 -2.89 12.34 7.83
CA PRO A 306 -3.81 12.61 6.72
C PRO A 306 -3.45 13.86 5.93
N VAL A 307 -3.38 13.71 4.61
CA VAL A 307 -3.12 14.81 3.66
C VAL A 307 -4.06 14.75 2.47
N PRO A 308 -4.35 15.89 1.81
CA PRO A 308 -5.05 15.89 0.54
C PRO A 308 -4.07 15.51 -0.56
N GLY A 309 -3.98 14.22 -0.90
CA GLY A 309 -3.07 13.66 -1.88
C GLY A 309 -3.74 13.28 -3.19
N LYS A 310 -2.95 13.26 -4.26
CA LYS A 310 -3.25 12.62 -5.55
C LYS A 310 -2.07 11.74 -5.94
N GLY A 311 -2.31 10.43 -6.16
CA GLY A 311 -1.30 9.44 -6.50
C GLY A 311 -1.74 8.54 -7.65
N GLU A 312 -2.30 9.11 -8.70
CA GLU A 312 -2.98 8.34 -9.77
C GLU A 312 -2.04 7.73 -10.80
N HIS A 313 -0.75 8.10 -10.77
CA HIS A 313 0.25 7.55 -11.69
C HIS A 313 0.84 6.24 -11.19
N HIS A 314 0.76 5.17 -11.98
CA HIS A 314 1.65 4.01 -11.85
C HIS A 314 1.75 3.25 -13.18
N VAL A 315 2.97 2.88 -13.54
CA VAL A 315 3.27 2.08 -14.73
C VAL A 315 4.16 0.91 -14.35
N ALA A 316 3.69 -0.31 -14.60
CA ALA A 316 4.48 -1.53 -14.40
C ALA A 316 5.24 -1.87 -15.69
N MET A 317 6.53 -2.21 -15.59
CA MET A 317 7.44 -2.41 -16.69
C MET A 317 8.21 -3.73 -16.53
N ALA A 318 8.28 -4.54 -17.58
CA ALA A 318 9.08 -5.78 -17.56
C ALA A 318 10.58 -5.51 -17.60
N THR A 319 10.99 -4.40 -18.19
CA THR A 319 12.38 -3.95 -18.28
C THR A 319 12.43 -2.44 -18.12
N LEU A 320 13.60 -1.91 -17.75
CA LEU A 320 13.84 -0.46 -17.66
C LEU A 320 14.91 -0.05 -18.68
N PRO A 321 14.57 0.19 -19.96
CA PRO A 321 15.53 0.67 -20.95
C PRO A 321 15.97 2.10 -20.63
N ALA A 322 17.11 2.52 -21.20
CA ALA A 322 17.65 3.86 -20.97
C ALA A 322 16.65 4.96 -21.37
N GLU A 323 15.93 4.74 -22.47
CA GLU A 323 14.91 5.66 -22.99
C GLU A 323 13.74 5.85 -22.04
N ALA A 324 13.39 4.86 -21.21
CA ALA A 324 12.36 5.01 -20.17
C ALA A 324 12.83 5.93 -19.05
N VAL A 325 14.11 5.85 -18.67
CA VAL A 325 14.72 6.79 -17.71
C VAL A 325 14.75 8.20 -18.28
N ASP A 326 15.14 8.36 -19.56
CA ASP A 326 15.12 9.66 -20.24
C ASP A 326 13.70 10.26 -20.27
N ALA A 327 12.68 9.47 -20.60
CA ALA A 327 11.27 9.87 -20.62
C ALA A 327 10.78 10.28 -19.21
N PHE A 328 11.13 9.51 -18.18
CA PHE A 328 10.82 9.82 -16.79
C PHE A 328 11.42 11.14 -16.34
N VAL A 329 12.70 11.38 -16.65
CA VAL A 329 13.40 12.63 -16.32
C VAL A 329 12.84 13.81 -17.12
N ALA A 330 12.55 13.63 -18.42
CA ALA A 330 11.95 14.68 -19.24
C ALA A 330 10.56 15.09 -18.73
N ALA A 331 9.79 14.15 -18.20
CA ALA A 331 8.47 14.42 -17.64
C ALA A 331 8.52 15.05 -16.24
N ASN A 332 9.53 14.71 -15.42
CA ASN A 332 9.54 15.07 -14.00
C ASN A 332 10.87 15.66 -13.47
N GLY A 333 11.93 15.84 -14.29
CA GLY A 333 13.22 16.44 -13.89
C GLY A 333 13.15 17.96 -13.69
N ALA A 334 14.33 18.60 -13.59
CA ALA A 334 14.48 20.03 -13.30
C ALA A 334 13.75 20.93 -14.29
N ASP A 335 13.88 20.66 -15.59
CA ASP A 335 13.34 21.49 -16.67
C ASP A 335 11.92 21.06 -17.13
N SER A 336 11.30 20.12 -16.44
CA SER A 336 10.00 19.53 -16.82
C SER A 336 8.81 20.48 -16.63
N GLY A 337 8.92 21.46 -15.71
CA GLY A 337 7.82 22.27 -15.22
C GLY A 337 6.81 21.47 -14.37
N SER A 338 7.15 20.27 -13.92
CA SER A 338 6.32 19.43 -13.04
C SER A 338 6.41 19.88 -11.60
N ASP A 339 5.25 19.92 -10.92
CA ASP A 339 5.11 20.15 -9.48
C ASP A 339 4.80 18.86 -8.70
N VAL A 340 4.94 17.68 -9.32
CA VAL A 340 4.77 16.39 -8.64
C VAL A 340 5.70 16.32 -7.44
N LEU A 341 5.12 16.05 -6.26
CA LEU A 341 5.87 16.01 -5.00
C LEU A 341 6.92 14.90 -5.01
N THR A 342 6.50 13.71 -5.42
CA THR A 342 7.36 12.54 -5.53
C THR A 342 7.01 11.75 -6.77
N ALA A 343 8.03 11.37 -7.55
CA ALA A 343 7.92 10.37 -8.60
C ALA A 343 9.08 9.40 -8.48
N GLU A 344 8.79 8.11 -8.61
CA GLU A 344 9.74 7.05 -8.34
C GLU A 344 9.59 5.89 -9.33
N ILE A 345 10.68 5.13 -9.48
CA ILE A 345 10.70 3.82 -10.11
C ILE A 345 11.27 2.85 -9.08
N ARG A 346 10.46 1.85 -8.68
CA ARG A 346 10.86 0.77 -7.76
C ARG A 346 11.36 -0.43 -8.55
N HIS A 347 12.49 -0.99 -8.13
CA HIS A 347 12.99 -2.26 -8.61
C HIS A 347 12.25 -3.40 -7.91
N LEU A 348 11.47 -4.17 -8.65
CA LEU A 348 10.71 -5.33 -8.24
C LEU A 348 11.43 -6.65 -8.57
N GLY A 349 10.73 -7.64 -9.11
CA GLY A 349 11.30 -8.95 -9.44
C GLY A 349 11.58 -9.80 -8.20
N GLY A 350 12.60 -10.63 -8.24
CA GLY A 350 12.97 -11.51 -7.12
C GLY A 350 11.83 -12.44 -6.70
N ALA A 351 11.49 -12.49 -5.40
CA ALA A 351 10.41 -13.32 -4.88
C ALA A 351 9.00 -12.84 -5.31
N ILE A 352 8.85 -11.58 -5.72
CA ILE A 352 7.58 -11.05 -6.24
C ILE A 352 7.23 -11.76 -7.55
N ALA A 353 8.21 -11.93 -8.45
CA ALA A 353 8.02 -12.52 -9.76
C ALA A 353 8.02 -14.07 -9.76
N ARG A 354 8.35 -14.71 -8.62
CA ARG A 354 8.37 -16.17 -8.52
C ARG A 354 7.01 -16.70 -8.03
N PRO A 355 6.17 -17.24 -8.92
CA PRO A 355 4.90 -17.82 -8.52
C PRO A 355 5.13 -19.05 -7.61
N ASP A 356 4.27 -19.20 -6.60
CA ASP A 356 4.25 -20.35 -5.70
C ASP A 356 2.80 -20.84 -5.58
N ALA A 357 2.59 -22.15 -5.63
CA ALA A 357 1.25 -22.76 -5.54
C ALA A 357 0.52 -22.41 -4.23
N SER A 358 1.25 -21.95 -3.21
CA SER A 358 0.67 -21.49 -1.94
C SER A 358 0.23 -20.02 -1.97
N HIS A 359 0.55 -19.26 -3.03
CA HIS A 359 0.18 -17.85 -3.16
C HIS A 359 -1.33 -17.66 -3.34
N GLY A 360 -1.82 -16.47 -3.00
CA GLY A 360 -3.17 -16.00 -3.25
C GLY A 360 -3.34 -15.47 -4.68
N ALA A 361 -4.32 -14.59 -4.85
CA ALA A 361 -4.57 -13.90 -6.11
C ALA A 361 -3.53 -12.81 -6.44
N ALA A 362 -2.77 -12.33 -5.44
CA ALA A 362 -1.77 -11.28 -5.62
C ALA A 362 -0.61 -11.76 -6.51
N HIS A 363 -0.36 -11.04 -7.58
CA HIS A 363 0.75 -11.24 -8.49
C HIS A 363 1.13 -9.94 -9.18
N ILE A 364 2.44 -9.70 -9.35
CA ILE A 364 2.96 -8.59 -10.14
C ILE A 364 3.99 -9.17 -11.11
N ASP A 365 3.65 -9.17 -12.39
CA ASP A 365 4.52 -9.63 -13.47
C ASP A 365 5.27 -8.43 -14.05
N ALA A 366 6.17 -7.87 -13.25
CA ALA A 366 6.99 -6.73 -13.65
C ALA A 366 8.30 -6.71 -12.87
N GLU A 367 9.37 -6.25 -13.51
CA GLU A 367 10.67 -6.01 -12.86
C GLU A 367 10.76 -4.61 -12.26
N TYR A 368 9.93 -3.67 -12.73
CA TYR A 368 9.88 -2.30 -12.23
C TYR A 368 8.45 -1.80 -12.16
N ILE A 369 8.20 -0.89 -11.22
CA ILE A 369 6.94 -0.14 -11.15
C ILE A 369 7.25 1.32 -10.88
N SER A 370 6.69 2.21 -11.70
CA SER A 370 6.68 3.64 -11.42
C SER A 370 5.46 4.00 -10.59
N PHE A 371 5.63 4.93 -9.66
CA PHE A 371 4.57 5.56 -8.89
C PHE A 371 4.87 7.04 -8.72
N ALA A 372 3.84 7.87 -8.68
CA ALA A 372 4.00 9.28 -8.38
C ALA A 372 2.81 9.81 -7.58
N ALA A 373 3.09 10.79 -6.73
CA ALA A 373 2.07 11.44 -5.91
C ALA A 373 2.35 12.94 -5.78
N SER A 374 1.29 13.70 -5.61
CA SER A 374 1.31 15.14 -5.44
C SER A 374 0.34 15.59 -4.34
N MET A 375 0.48 16.85 -3.92
CA MET A 375 -0.46 17.50 -2.99
C MET A 375 -1.59 18.16 -3.77
N ALA A 376 -2.84 18.08 -3.23
CA ALA A 376 -4.04 18.66 -3.81
C ALA A 376 -4.77 19.57 -2.80
N ILE A 377 -4.03 20.50 -2.17
CA ILE A 377 -4.56 21.39 -1.11
C ILE A 377 -5.57 22.37 -1.67
N THR A 378 -5.38 22.84 -2.90
CA THR A 378 -6.30 23.77 -3.58
C THR A 378 -6.76 23.17 -4.91
N PRO A 379 -7.90 23.65 -5.48
CA PRO A 379 -8.34 23.21 -6.80
C PRO A 379 -7.30 23.41 -7.91
N ASP A 380 -6.52 24.50 -7.86
CA ASP A 380 -5.46 24.77 -8.85
C ASP A 380 -4.30 23.76 -8.70
N MET A 381 -3.90 23.42 -7.47
CA MET A 381 -2.90 22.37 -7.20
C MET A 381 -3.40 21.01 -7.67
N ALA A 382 -4.66 20.69 -7.42
CA ALA A 382 -5.26 19.42 -7.88
C ALA A 382 -5.25 19.34 -9.41
N ALA A 383 -5.66 20.40 -10.12
CA ALA A 383 -5.65 20.46 -11.58
C ALA A 383 -4.23 20.38 -12.16
N LYS A 384 -3.24 21.01 -11.51
CA LYS A 384 -1.83 20.92 -11.91
C LYS A 384 -1.29 19.50 -11.67
N ALA A 385 -1.62 18.88 -10.52
CA ALA A 385 -1.24 17.50 -10.24
C ALA A 385 -1.80 16.53 -11.30
N ASP A 386 -3.08 16.66 -11.69
CA ASP A 386 -3.69 15.84 -12.73
C ASP A 386 -2.95 15.98 -14.08
N GLN A 387 -2.56 17.19 -14.45
CA GLN A 387 -1.81 17.44 -15.70
C GLN A 387 -0.41 16.81 -15.66
N ASP A 388 0.29 16.97 -14.55
CA ASP A 388 1.67 16.48 -14.40
C ASP A 388 1.72 14.96 -14.31
N LEU A 389 0.79 14.34 -13.57
CA LEU A 389 0.66 12.90 -13.50
C LEU A 389 0.30 12.31 -14.86
N ALA A 390 -0.65 12.90 -15.58
CA ALA A 390 -1.01 12.45 -16.94
C ALA A 390 0.16 12.60 -17.93
N LYS A 391 1.00 13.64 -17.78
CA LYS A 391 2.22 13.81 -18.58
C LYS A 391 3.22 12.68 -18.31
N LEU A 392 3.37 12.29 -17.04
CA LEU A 392 4.25 11.19 -16.64
C LEU A 392 3.72 9.85 -17.14
N ASP A 393 2.40 9.61 -17.05
CA ASP A 393 1.74 8.41 -17.62
C ASP A 393 2.02 8.30 -19.11
N ALA A 394 1.77 9.36 -19.87
CA ALA A 394 2.00 9.37 -21.31
C ALA A 394 3.47 9.16 -21.69
N ALA A 395 4.41 9.61 -20.85
CA ALA A 395 5.84 9.42 -21.07
C ALA A 395 6.28 7.96 -20.85
N LEU A 396 5.67 7.26 -19.90
CA LEU A 396 6.03 5.89 -19.53
C LEU A 396 5.14 4.81 -20.17
N GLU A 397 3.97 5.16 -20.69
CA GLU A 397 3.04 4.23 -21.33
C GLU A 397 3.69 3.34 -22.42
N PRO A 398 4.59 3.86 -23.31
CA PRO A 398 5.26 3.02 -24.30
C PRO A 398 6.10 1.88 -23.72
N TYR A 399 6.46 1.93 -22.45
CA TYR A 399 7.25 0.93 -21.71
C TYR A 399 6.39 0.04 -20.82
N SER A 400 5.08 0.31 -20.72
CA SER A 400 4.13 -0.49 -19.94
C SER A 400 4.01 -1.89 -20.50
N SER A 401 4.12 -2.89 -19.63
CA SER A 401 4.08 -4.29 -20.04
C SER A 401 3.21 -5.16 -19.14
N ALA A 402 2.75 -4.63 -18.05
CA ALA A 402 2.06 -5.39 -17.03
C ALA A 402 0.71 -4.75 -16.66
N ARG A 403 -0.01 -5.46 -15.81
CA ARG A 403 -1.28 -5.02 -15.27
C ARG A 403 -1.08 -3.95 -14.21
N LYS A 404 -2.14 -3.21 -13.94
CA LYS A 404 -2.21 -2.27 -12.85
C LYS A 404 -2.05 -2.98 -11.49
N TYR A 405 -1.48 -2.28 -10.53
CA TYR A 405 -1.35 -2.74 -9.16
C TYR A 405 -2.43 -2.10 -8.27
N LEU A 406 -3.22 -2.92 -7.57
CA LEU A 406 -4.40 -2.48 -6.83
C LEU A 406 -4.13 -1.32 -5.87
N ASN A 407 -3.04 -1.40 -5.08
CA ASN A 407 -2.77 -0.41 -4.03
C ASN A 407 -2.27 0.94 -4.57
N PHE A 408 -1.82 1.00 -5.84
CA PHE A 408 -1.37 2.24 -6.48
C PHE A 408 -2.41 2.84 -7.44
N THR A 409 -3.57 2.20 -7.59
CA THR A 409 -4.63 2.69 -8.48
C THR A 409 -5.66 3.46 -7.68
N GLU A 410 -5.74 4.78 -7.91
CA GLU A 410 -6.66 5.69 -7.23
C GLU A 410 -7.95 5.98 -8.02
N THR A 411 -8.07 5.45 -9.24
CA THR A 411 -9.30 5.50 -10.05
C THR A 411 -9.96 4.13 -10.15
N ALA A 412 -11.28 4.11 -10.28
CA ALA A 412 -12.00 2.88 -10.61
C ALA A 412 -11.54 2.38 -11.98
N SER A 413 -11.04 1.16 -12.06
CA SER A 413 -10.52 0.54 -13.28
C SER A 413 -11.22 -0.78 -13.57
N ALA A 414 -11.18 -1.22 -14.83
CA ALA A 414 -11.78 -2.48 -15.20
C ALA A 414 -11.02 -3.66 -14.56
N PRO A 415 -11.71 -4.70 -14.02
CA PRO A 415 -11.06 -5.82 -13.35
C PRO A 415 -9.97 -6.53 -14.16
N GLY A 416 -10.12 -6.59 -15.48
CA GLY A 416 -9.13 -7.17 -16.40
C GLY A 416 -7.82 -6.37 -16.50
N GLU A 417 -7.78 -5.14 -16.00
CA GLU A 417 -6.55 -4.36 -15.90
C GLU A 417 -5.67 -4.81 -14.73
N PHE A 418 -6.25 -5.51 -13.73
CA PHE A 418 -5.53 -6.00 -12.55
C PHE A 418 -5.19 -7.49 -12.65
N PHE A 419 -6.12 -8.30 -13.18
CA PHE A 419 -6.05 -9.75 -13.11
C PHE A 419 -6.05 -10.41 -14.47
N GLU A 420 -5.34 -11.53 -14.59
CA GLU A 420 -5.52 -12.45 -15.72
C GLU A 420 -6.92 -13.03 -15.71
N LYS A 421 -7.41 -13.39 -16.90
CA LYS A 421 -8.75 -13.94 -17.08
C LYS A 421 -9.02 -15.12 -16.14
N ALA A 422 -8.09 -16.06 -16.02
CA ALA A 422 -8.26 -17.24 -15.16
C ALA A 422 -8.34 -16.86 -13.66
N THR A 423 -7.51 -15.92 -13.20
CA THR A 423 -7.55 -15.39 -11.83
C THR A 423 -8.86 -14.65 -11.57
N LEU A 424 -9.28 -13.79 -12.51
CA LEU A 424 -10.52 -13.03 -12.39
C LEU A 424 -11.76 -13.94 -12.38
N ASP A 425 -11.81 -14.94 -13.25
CA ASP A 425 -12.90 -15.92 -13.29
C ASP A 425 -13.00 -16.68 -11.94
N ARG A 426 -11.86 -17.04 -11.33
CA ARG A 426 -11.84 -17.68 -10.01
C ARG A 426 -12.27 -16.72 -8.90
N LEU A 427 -11.81 -15.46 -8.90
CA LEU A 427 -12.24 -14.44 -7.93
C LEU A 427 -13.76 -14.24 -7.98
N ARG A 428 -14.34 -14.15 -9.19
CA ARG A 428 -15.79 -14.04 -9.39
C ARG A 428 -16.55 -15.27 -8.90
N ALA A 429 -16.02 -16.46 -9.13
CA ALA A 429 -16.60 -17.69 -8.61
C ALA A 429 -16.63 -17.73 -7.08
N VAL A 430 -15.55 -17.30 -6.43
CA VAL A 430 -15.51 -17.19 -4.95
C VAL A 430 -16.48 -16.11 -4.47
N LYS A 431 -16.51 -14.94 -5.11
CA LYS A 431 -17.44 -13.85 -4.78
C LYS A 431 -18.88 -14.32 -4.81
N ALA A 432 -19.27 -15.01 -5.88
CA ALA A 432 -20.63 -15.54 -6.05
C ALA A 432 -21.04 -16.56 -4.95
N GLN A 433 -20.06 -17.23 -4.32
CA GLN A 433 -20.32 -18.16 -3.20
C GLN A 433 -20.45 -17.44 -1.86
N VAL A 434 -19.58 -16.45 -1.57
CA VAL A 434 -19.51 -15.81 -0.24
C VAL A 434 -20.34 -14.54 -0.13
N ASP A 435 -20.72 -13.96 -1.27
CA ASP A 435 -21.54 -12.74 -1.35
C ASP A 435 -22.44 -12.78 -2.59
N PRO A 436 -23.42 -13.71 -2.66
CA PRO A 436 -24.28 -13.87 -3.81
C PRO A 436 -25.20 -12.66 -4.09
N GLU A 437 -25.46 -11.84 -3.08
CA GLU A 437 -26.26 -10.61 -3.20
C GLU A 437 -25.43 -9.39 -3.62
N GLY A 438 -24.08 -9.49 -3.61
CA GLY A 438 -23.17 -8.42 -4.02
C GLY A 438 -23.19 -7.23 -3.06
N ILE A 439 -23.35 -7.48 -1.75
CA ILE A 439 -23.44 -6.39 -0.76
C ILE A 439 -22.09 -5.76 -0.43
N PHE A 440 -20.98 -6.50 -0.55
CA PHE A 440 -19.64 -5.97 -0.28
C PHE A 440 -19.08 -5.21 -1.49
N ARG A 441 -18.64 -3.99 -1.23
CA ARG A 441 -17.91 -3.13 -2.16
C ARG A 441 -16.42 -3.14 -1.79
N SER A 442 -15.56 -3.21 -2.79
CA SER A 442 -14.13 -2.91 -2.65
C SER A 442 -13.78 -1.64 -3.41
N ASN A 443 -12.64 -1.04 -3.10
CA ASN A 443 -12.11 0.11 -3.84
C ASN A 443 -11.87 -0.22 -5.32
N GLN A 444 -11.45 -1.45 -5.64
CA GLN A 444 -11.42 -1.93 -7.03
C GLN A 444 -12.38 -3.12 -7.18
N PRO A 445 -13.44 -3.02 -7.98
CA PRO A 445 -14.40 -4.08 -8.17
C PRO A 445 -13.81 -5.25 -8.95
N ILE A 446 -14.39 -6.44 -8.77
CA ILE A 446 -14.03 -7.65 -9.53
C ILE A 446 -15.17 -8.13 -10.45
N ASP A 447 -16.31 -7.46 -10.38
CA ASP A 447 -17.55 -7.76 -11.14
C ASP A 447 -17.53 -7.13 -12.54
#